data_0eeffa154e2267380d02041823152029
#
_entry.id   0eeffa154e2267380d02041823152029
#
_cell.length_a   1.000
_cell.length_b   1.000
_cell.length_c   1.000
_cell.angle_alpha   90.00
_cell.angle_beta   90.00
_cell.angle_gamma   90.00
#
_symmetry.space_group_name_H-M   'P 1'
#
loop_
_entity.id
_entity.type
_entity.pdbx_description
1 polymer ?
#
loop_
_entity_poly.entity_id
_entity_poly.type
_entity_poly.pdbx_seq_one_letter_code
_entity_poly.pdbx_strand_id
1 'polypeptide(L)'
;MAQGGHIRAEEPKNDRQFLCPEGMVGHLKKVFEGEYSIPYNEADAEGRSLLVLDVGANCGAFTVYAKLRWPNCEIDAYEPLEANYEFLVANTQDLKGVTRFQSAVGDPARDKLYFGKHNVGENSQYQGNEQVDEYVEIDVVEPESLVSYDIVKLDCEGAEVYILARLDLSETRYVMFEYHSERNRIACDAILTQQGFALLEMNVTSVGYGVAKYQAQ
;
A
#
# COMPACT_ATOMS: atom_id res chain seq x y z
N MET A 1 -24.68 -5.67 7.36
CA MET A 1 -24.38 -4.24 7.40
C MET A 1 -23.32 -4.04 8.46
N ALA A 2 -22.06 -3.90 8.04
CA ALA A 2 -20.96 -3.65 8.94
C ALA A 2 -21.10 -2.24 9.54
N GLN A 3 -21.05 -2.11 10.88
CA GLN A 3 -21.01 -0.82 11.55
C GLN A 3 -19.61 -0.24 11.34
N GLY A 4 -19.50 0.69 10.40
CA GLY A 4 -18.24 1.40 10.14
C GLY A 4 -18.03 2.54 11.15
N GLY A 5 -16.81 2.66 11.66
CA GLY A 5 -16.36 3.85 12.40
C GLY A 5 -16.18 5.03 11.46
N HIS A 6 -16.53 6.23 11.90
CA HIS A 6 -16.29 7.47 11.16
C HIS A 6 -15.11 8.22 11.78
N ILE A 7 -14.12 8.57 10.99
CA ILE A 7 -13.08 9.51 11.40
C ILE A 7 -13.17 10.77 10.56
N ARG A 8 -13.00 11.94 11.20
CA ARG A 8 -12.63 13.14 10.48
C ARG A 8 -11.12 13.12 10.30
N ALA A 9 -10.64 13.06 9.07
CA ALA A 9 -9.26 13.38 8.78
C ALA A 9 -9.09 14.88 9.01
N GLU A 10 -8.53 15.25 10.16
CA GLU A 10 -8.18 16.63 10.45
C GLU A 10 -6.88 17.00 9.72
N GLU A 11 -6.99 17.29 8.43
CA GLU A 11 -6.08 18.27 7.84
C GLU A 11 -6.74 19.65 7.90
N PRO A 12 -5.98 20.75 8.12
CA PRO A 12 -6.54 22.09 8.38
C PRO A 12 -7.39 22.70 7.27
N LYS A 13 -7.69 21.95 6.19
CA LYS A 13 -8.40 22.44 5.00
C LYS A 13 -9.49 21.53 4.42
N ASN A 14 -9.72 20.31 4.95
CA ASN A 14 -10.72 19.40 4.37
C ASN A 14 -11.50 18.65 5.46
N ASP A 15 -12.77 19.04 5.64
CA ASP A 15 -13.76 18.31 6.46
C ASP A 15 -14.20 16.96 5.79
N ARG A 16 -13.28 16.23 5.17
CA ARG A 16 -13.58 14.97 4.51
C ARG A 16 -13.86 13.89 5.56
N GLN A 17 -15.03 13.28 5.51
CA GLN A 17 -15.33 12.08 6.29
C GLN A 17 -14.67 10.89 5.60
N PHE A 18 -13.95 10.07 6.36
CA PHE A 18 -13.32 8.86 5.91
C PHE A 18 -13.99 7.65 6.55
N LEU A 19 -14.32 6.65 5.74
CA LEU A 19 -14.96 5.42 6.17
C LEU A 19 -13.89 4.33 6.34
N CYS A 20 -13.93 3.59 7.44
CA CYS A 20 -13.00 2.49 7.66
C CYS A 20 -13.62 1.40 8.53
N PRO A 21 -13.09 0.16 8.50
CA PRO A 21 -13.44 -0.87 9.45
C PRO A 21 -13.18 -0.41 10.90
N GLU A 22 -14.02 -0.92 11.82
CA GLU A 22 -13.82 -0.67 13.25
C GLU A 22 -12.42 -1.23 13.67
N GLY A 23 -11.65 -0.44 14.39
CA GLY A 23 -10.27 -0.78 14.79
C GLY A 23 -9.16 -0.23 13.89
N MET A 24 -9.45 0.19 12.65
CA MET A 24 -8.43 0.74 11.73
C MET A 24 -8.09 2.22 11.97
N VAL A 25 -8.80 2.90 12.88
CA VAL A 25 -8.62 4.33 13.20
C VAL A 25 -7.16 4.71 13.47
N GLY A 26 -6.45 3.88 14.21
CA GLY A 26 -5.04 4.14 14.57
C GLY A 26 -4.10 4.09 13.37
N HIS A 27 -4.31 3.15 12.44
CA HIS A 27 -3.53 3.04 11.20
C HIS A 27 -3.76 4.23 10.28
N LEU A 28 -5.04 4.59 10.08
CA LEU A 28 -5.40 5.76 9.27
C LEU A 28 -4.74 7.03 9.76
N LYS A 29 -4.74 7.25 11.09
CA LYS A 29 -4.12 8.41 11.68
C LYS A 29 -2.64 8.50 11.33
N LYS A 30 -1.89 7.42 11.42
CA LYS A 30 -0.46 7.36 11.04
C LYS A 30 -0.23 7.75 9.58
N VAL A 31 -1.05 7.22 8.65
CA VAL A 31 -0.96 7.56 7.22
C VAL A 31 -1.12 9.06 7.01
N PHE A 32 -2.15 9.68 7.61
CA PHE A 32 -2.39 11.12 7.49
C PHE A 32 -1.38 11.97 8.26
N GLU A 33 -0.74 11.45 9.31
CA GLU A 33 0.39 12.07 10.01
C GLU A 33 1.71 11.97 9.22
N GLY A 34 1.71 11.30 8.06
CA GLY A 34 2.84 11.28 7.13
C GLY A 34 3.72 10.04 7.23
N GLU A 35 3.20 8.90 7.70
CA GLU A 35 3.93 7.63 7.72
C GLU A 35 4.58 7.30 6.38
N TYR A 36 3.88 7.58 5.26
CA TYR A 36 4.37 7.41 3.89
C TYR A 36 4.82 8.73 3.24
N SER A 37 5.17 9.76 4.02
CA SER A 37 5.68 11.01 3.45
C SER A 37 7.05 10.80 2.79
N ILE A 38 7.24 11.45 1.63
CA ILE A 38 8.49 11.49 0.88
C ILE A 38 8.80 12.91 0.45
N PRO A 39 10.07 13.28 0.22
CA PRO A 39 10.47 14.64 -0.18
C PRO A 39 10.25 14.88 -1.68
N TYR A 40 9.10 14.43 -2.21
CA TYR A 40 8.74 14.66 -3.60
C TYR A 40 7.86 15.90 -3.73
N ASN A 41 8.22 16.77 -4.67
CA ASN A 41 7.42 17.93 -5.05
C ASN A 41 6.79 17.68 -6.44
N GLU A 42 5.50 17.93 -6.60
CA GLU A 42 4.79 17.77 -7.88
C GLU A 42 5.38 18.64 -9.00
N ALA A 43 6.03 19.76 -8.65
CA ALA A 43 6.76 20.58 -9.61
C ALA A 43 7.92 19.82 -10.29
N ASP A 44 8.44 18.76 -9.69
CA ASP A 44 9.52 17.93 -10.23
C ASP A 44 9.02 16.93 -11.31
N ALA A 45 7.72 16.87 -11.53
CA ALA A 45 7.10 15.99 -12.55
C ALA A 45 7.27 16.47 -13.99
N GLU A 46 7.95 17.60 -14.22
CA GLU A 46 8.23 18.15 -15.57
C GLU A 46 6.98 18.29 -16.45
N GLY A 47 5.81 18.54 -15.83
CA GLY A 47 4.53 18.75 -16.53
C GLY A 47 3.78 17.47 -16.93
N ARG A 48 4.26 16.27 -16.55
CA ARG A 48 3.52 15.00 -16.71
C ARG A 48 2.78 14.63 -15.40
N SER A 49 1.76 13.82 -15.54
CA SER A 49 1.10 13.23 -14.37
C SER A 49 2.03 12.25 -13.65
N LEU A 50 2.06 12.34 -12.33
CA LEU A 50 2.76 11.40 -11.47
C LEU A 50 1.97 10.09 -11.43
N LEU A 51 2.63 8.96 -11.69
CA LEU A 51 2.02 7.63 -11.59
C LEU A 51 2.36 7.00 -10.24
N VAL A 52 1.33 6.58 -9.51
CA VAL A 52 1.46 6.01 -8.16
C VAL A 52 0.83 4.62 -8.12
N LEU A 53 1.56 3.66 -7.60
CA LEU A 53 1.07 2.32 -7.29
C LEU A 53 0.81 2.20 -5.79
N ASP A 54 -0.41 1.83 -5.42
CA ASP A 54 -0.83 1.54 -4.04
C ASP A 54 -1.26 0.07 -3.94
N VAL A 55 -0.35 -0.81 -3.51
CA VAL A 55 -0.65 -2.23 -3.26
C VAL A 55 -0.99 -2.44 -1.80
N GLY A 56 -2.11 -3.11 -1.55
CA GLY A 56 -2.71 -3.21 -0.23
C GLY A 56 -3.35 -1.88 0.17
N ALA A 57 -4.20 -1.36 -0.72
CA ALA A 57 -4.82 -0.05 -0.53
C ALA A 57 -5.80 -0.02 0.66
N ASN A 58 -6.26 -1.17 1.12
CA ASN A 58 -7.19 -1.32 2.24
C ASN A 58 -8.42 -0.41 2.06
N CYS A 59 -8.75 0.43 3.01
CA CYS A 59 -9.83 1.41 2.89
C CYS A 59 -9.46 2.69 2.11
N GLY A 60 -8.28 2.74 1.47
CA GLY A 60 -7.85 3.84 0.60
C GLY A 60 -7.18 5.01 1.33
N ALA A 61 -6.64 4.79 2.54
CA ALA A 61 -6.00 5.86 3.31
C ALA A 61 -4.82 6.50 2.58
N PHE A 62 -3.88 5.66 2.09
CA PHE A 62 -2.74 6.17 1.33
C PHE A 62 -3.18 6.78 -0.01
N THR A 63 -4.13 6.16 -0.73
CA THR A 63 -4.68 6.72 -1.96
C THR A 63 -5.24 8.13 -1.76
N VAL A 64 -6.03 8.36 -0.69
CA VAL A 64 -6.55 9.69 -0.35
C VAL A 64 -5.43 10.64 0.05
N TYR A 65 -4.50 10.19 0.91
CA TYR A 65 -3.31 10.97 1.29
C TYR A 65 -2.50 11.42 0.07
N ALA A 66 -2.22 10.50 -0.86
CA ALA A 66 -1.49 10.78 -2.09
C ALA A 66 -2.20 11.83 -2.96
N LYS A 67 -3.52 11.73 -3.11
CA LYS A 67 -4.33 12.74 -3.83
C LYS A 67 -4.35 14.10 -3.16
N LEU A 68 -4.31 14.16 -1.83
CA LEU A 68 -4.19 15.42 -1.10
C LEU A 68 -2.80 16.04 -1.26
N ARG A 69 -1.77 15.22 -1.30
CA ARG A 69 -0.37 15.63 -1.43
C ARG A 69 0.01 15.97 -2.87
N TRP A 70 -0.50 15.20 -3.83
CA TRP A 70 -0.25 15.31 -5.27
C TRP A 70 -1.57 15.28 -6.04
N PRO A 71 -2.30 16.41 -6.13
CA PRO A 71 -3.66 16.46 -6.68
C PRO A 71 -3.79 15.94 -8.12
N ASN A 72 -2.74 16.09 -8.94
CA ASN A 72 -2.74 15.71 -10.35
C ASN A 72 -2.18 14.29 -10.60
N CYS A 73 -1.82 13.51 -9.53
CA CYS A 73 -1.32 12.15 -9.73
C CYS A 73 -2.41 11.22 -10.27
N GLU A 74 -1.97 10.20 -10.98
CA GLU A 74 -2.78 9.03 -11.34
C GLU A 74 -2.39 7.87 -10.44
N ILE A 75 -3.37 7.17 -9.88
CA ILE A 75 -3.14 6.12 -8.88
C ILE A 75 -3.83 4.85 -9.32
N ASP A 76 -3.08 3.74 -9.36
CA ASP A 76 -3.60 2.40 -9.43
C ASP A 76 -3.58 1.79 -8.03
N ALA A 77 -4.79 1.55 -7.48
CA ALA A 77 -4.99 1.08 -6.12
C ALA A 77 -5.53 -0.36 -6.12
N TYR A 78 -4.79 -1.27 -5.52
CA TYR A 78 -5.08 -2.70 -5.46
C TYR A 78 -5.46 -3.12 -4.03
N GLU A 79 -6.65 -3.68 -3.88
CA GLU A 79 -7.15 -4.25 -2.62
C GLU A 79 -7.97 -5.51 -2.92
N PRO A 80 -7.51 -6.70 -2.50
CA PRO A 80 -8.17 -7.95 -2.86
C PRO A 80 -9.43 -8.26 -2.05
N LEU A 81 -9.51 -7.79 -0.79
CA LEU A 81 -10.65 -8.10 0.07
C LEU A 81 -11.87 -7.23 -0.25
N GLU A 82 -12.99 -7.86 -0.61
CA GLU A 82 -14.24 -7.17 -0.96
C GLU A 82 -14.64 -6.14 0.09
N ALA A 83 -14.61 -6.50 1.37
CA ALA A 83 -15.01 -5.61 2.46
C ALA A 83 -14.15 -4.34 2.56
N ASN A 84 -12.84 -4.44 2.33
CA ASN A 84 -11.93 -3.31 2.31
C ASN A 84 -12.08 -2.51 1.01
N TYR A 85 -12.23 -3.22 -0.12
CA TYR A 85 -12.42 -2.62 -1.43
C TYR A 85 -13.68 -1.74 -1.49
N GLU A 86 -14.77 -2.14 -0.84
CA GLU A 86 -15.98 -1.30 -0.71
C GLU A 86 -15.66 0.03 -0.01
N PHE A 87 -14.83 0.03 1.04
CA PHE A 87 -14.36 1.26 1.69
C PHE A 87 -13.44 2.07 0.78
N LEU A 88 -12.49 1.41 0.07
CA LEU A 88 -11.63 2.06 -0.91
C LEU A 88 -12.47 2.81 -1.96
N VAL A 89 -13.48 2.15 -2.53
CA VAL A 89 -14.40 2.78 -3.50
C VAL A 89 -15.11 3.97 -2.87
N ALA A 90 -15.74 3.78 -1.70
CA ALA A 90 -16.49 4.82 -1.03
C ALA A 90 -15.65 6.07 -0.70
N ASN A 91 -14.39 5.86 -0.27
CA ASN A 91 -13.49 6.94 0.11
C ASN A 91 -12.85 7.66 -1.08
N THR A 92 -12.83 7.04 -2.27
CA THR A 92 -12.09 7.59 -3.41
C THR A 92 -12.94 7.84 -4.65
N GLN A 93 -14.26 7.54 -4.63
CA GLN A 93 -15.16 7.63 -5.81
C GLN A 93 -15.23 9.02 -6.46
N ASP A 94 -15.02 10.06 -5.69
CA ASP A 94 -15.03 11.47 -6.13
C ASP A 94 -13.63 11.98 -6.55
N LEU A 95 -12.59 11.16 -6.38
CA LEU A 95 -11.22 11.51 -6.75
C LEU A 95 -10.95 11.13 -8.22
N LYS A 96 -10.54 12.13 -9.00
CA LYS A 96 -10.13 11.92 -10.39
C LYS A 96 -8.75 11.26 -10.45
N GLY A 97 -8.51 10.43 -11.48
CA GLY A 97 -7.21 9.76 -11.67
C GLY A 97 -6.93 8.64 -10.66
N VAL A 98 -7.97 8.03 -10.10
CA VAL A 98 -7.84 6.83 -9.24
C VAL A 98 -8.53 5.66 -9.93
N THR A 99 -7.74 4.68 -10.32
CA THR A 99 -8.21 3.37 -10.80
C THR A 99 -8.14 2.37 -9.65
N ARG A 100 -9.18 1.60 -9.43
CA ARG A 100 -9.32 0.66 -8.31
C ARG A 100 -9.46 -0.73 -8.85
N PHE A 101 -8.68 -1.65 -8.29
CA PHE A 101 -8.67 -3.06 -8.67
C PHE A 101 -8.99 -3.91 -7.44
N GLN A 102 -10.05 -4.72 -7.53
CA GLN A 102 -10.36 -5.72 -6.49
C GLN A 102 -9.53 -6.96 -6.75
N SER A 103 -8.22 -6.84 -6.58
CA SER A 103 -7.25 -7.91 -6.77
C SER A 103 -6.00 -7.66 -5.95
N ALA A 104 -5.23 -8.70 -5.69
CA ALA A 104 -3.88 -8.58 -5.17
C ALA A 104 -2.88 -8.36 -6.32
N VAL A 105 -1.73 -7.80 -5.99
CA VAL A 105 -0.52 -7.87 -6.80
C VAL A 105 0.41 -8.88 -6.13
N GLY A 106 0.90 -9.89 -6.87
CA GLY A 106 1.73 -10.93 -6.27
C GLY A 106 1.92 -12.16 -7.13
N ASP A 107 2.08 -13.31 -6.47
CA ASP A 107 2.27 -14.61 -7.10
C ASP A 107 0.91 -15.24 -7.47
N PRO A 108 0.57 -15.42 -8.77
CA PRO A 108 -0.70 -16.03 -9.17
C PRO A 108 -0.88 -17.48 -8.73
N ALA A 109 0.20 -18.16 -8.35
CA ALA A 109 0.11 -19.49 -7.75
C ALA A 109 -0.39 -19.45 -6.29
N ARG A 110 -0.59 -18.25 -5.73
CA ARG A 110 -1.04 -17.97 -4.37
C ARG A 110 -2.32 -17.13 -4.40
N ASP A 111 -3.39 -17.74 -4.87
CA ASP A 111 -4.71 -17.15 -5.05
C ASP A 111 -5.57 -17.15 -3.77
N LYS A 112 -4.94 -17.30 -2.60
CA LYS A 112 -5.62 -17.38 -1.31
C LYS A 112 -5.03 -16.39 -0.33
N LEU A 113 -5.92 -15.64 0.33
CA LEU A 113 -5.60 -14.86 1.51
C LEU A 113 -6.03 -15.62 2.76
N TYR A 114 -5.10 -15.79 3.68
CA TYR A 114 -5.30 -16.45 4.96
C TYR A 114 -5.58 -15.43 6.05
N PHE A 115 -6.61 -15.67 6.85
CA PHE A 115 -6.97 -14.78 7.94
C PHE A 115 -6.19 -15.12 9.20
N GLY A 116 -5.51 -14.14 9.78
CA GLY A 116 -4.90 -14.28 11.11
C GLY A 116 -5.96 -14.38 12.20
N LYS A 117 -5.77 -15.25 13.19
CA LYS A 117 -6.75 -15.50 14.28
C LYS A 117 -7.07 -14.27 15.13
N HIS A 118 -6.28 -13.20 15.08
CA HIS A 118 -6.33 -12.11 16.04
C HIS A 118 -6.43 -10.70 15.44
N ASN A 119 -6.29 -10.51 14.12
CA ASN A 119 -6.30 -9.17 13.52
C ASN A 119 -7.04 -9.12 12.18
N VAL A 120 -8.02 -8.25 12.10
CA VAL A 120 -8.84 -7.98 10.90
C VAL A 120 -8.03 -7.28 9.78
N GLY A 121 -6.81 -6.83 10.08
CA GLY A 121 -5.94 -6.11 9.15
C GLY A 121 -4.78 -6.92 8.59
N GLU A 122 -4.50 -8.11 9.13
CA GLU A 122 -3.34 -8.91 8.77
C GLU A 122 -3.75 -10.13 7.93
N ASN A 123 -3.99 -9.92 6.64
CA ASN A 123 -4.34 -10.99 5.72
C ASN A 123 -3.21 -11.19 4.72
N SER A 124 -2.59 -12.36 4.71
CA SER A 124 -1.39 -12.64 3.92
C SER A 124 -1.62 -13.74 2.88
N GLN A 125 -1.02 -13.60 1.69
CA GLN A 125 -0.86 -14.69 0.73
C GLN A 125 0.05 -15.81 1.25
N TYR A 126 0.80 -15.55 2.31
CA TYR A 126 1.73 -16.49 2.91
C TYR A 126 1.14 -17.07 4.18
N GLN A 127 0.82 -18.35 4.16
CA GLN A 127 0.40 -19.07 5.34
C GLN A 127 1.53 -19.02 6.39
N GLY A 128 1.26 -18.43 7.56
CA GLY A 128 2.16 -18.48 8.71
C GLY A 128 2.27 -19.89 9.28
N ASN A 129 3.11 -20.07 10.31
CA ASN A 129 3.30 -21.36 10.99
C ASN A 129 2.08 -21.82 11.81
N GLU A 130 1.01 -21.04 11.88
CA GLU A 130 -0.23 -21.43 12.56
C GLU A 130 -1.20 -22.08 11.56
N GLN A 131 -1.89 -23.14 12.01
CA GLN A 131 -2.99 -23.72 11.25
C GLN A 131 -4.11 -22.67 11.14
N VAL A 132 -4.19 -22.00 10.00
CA VAL A 132 -5.27 -21.11 9.64
C VAL A 132 -6.19 -21.89 8.72
N ASP A 133 -7.41 -22.17 9.19
CA ASP A 133 -8.39 -22.95 8.44
C ASP A 133 -9.29 -22.06 7.55
N GLU A 134 -9.21 -20.73 7.72
CA GLU A 134 -10.03 -19.77 6.98
C GLU A 134 -9.20 -19.02 5.92
N TYR A 135 -9.63 -19.07 4.69
CA TYR A 135 -9.08 -18.30 3.59
C TYR A 135 -10.18 -17.83 2.65
N VAL A 136 -9.89 -16.82 1.87
CA VAL A 136 -10.70 -16.39 0.72
C VAL A 136 -9.87 -16.51 -0.56
N GLU A 137 -10.51 -16.95 -1.64
CA GLU A 137 -9.93 -16.92 -2.97
C GLU A 137 -9.96 -15.49 -3.51
N ILE A 138 -8.88 -15.07 -4.16
CA ILE A 138 -8.68 -13.73 -4.67
C ILE A 138 -8.13 -13.76 -6.08
N ASP A 139 -8.43 -12.73 -6.85
CA ASP A 139 -7.74 -12.47 -8.10
C ASP A 139 -6.35 -11.91 -7.82
N VAL A 140 -5.35 -12.38 -8.57
CA VAL A 140 -3.95 -11.97 -8.43
C VAL A 140 -3.41 -11.48 -9.77
N VAL A 141 -2.81 -10.30 -9.76
CA VAL A 141 -2.13 -9.69 -10.91
C VAL A 141 -0.62 -9.89 -10.76
N GLU A 142 0.03 -10.37 -11.80
CA GLU A 142 1.49 -10.51 -11.84
C GLU A 142 2.17 -9.13 -11.88
N PRO A 143 3.21 -8.89 -11.05
CA PRO A 143 3.91 -7.61 -11.05
C PRO A 143 4.52 -7.23 -12.40
N GLU A 144 4.97 -8.22 -13.19
CA GLU A 144 5.54 -8.02 -14.52
C GLU A 144 4.54 -7.50 -15.56
N SER A 145 3.24 -7.63 -15.29
CA SER A 145 2.18 -7.12 -16.18
C SER A 145 1.87 -5.64 -15.95
N LEU A 146 2.37 -5.07 -14.87
CA LEU A 146 2.17 -3.67 -14.53
C LEU A 146 3.15 -2.76 -15.28
N VAL A 147 2.74 -1.51 -15.48
CA VAL A 147 3.64 -0.46 -15.99
C VAL A 147 4.64 -0.03 -14.91
N SER A 148 5.68 0.72 -15.28
CA SER A 148 6.54 1.36 -14.30
C SER A 148 5.83 2.60 -13.71
N TYR A 149 6.00 2.80 -12.39
CA TYR A 149 5.40 3.91 -11.63
C TYR A 149 6.48 4.84 -11.07
N ASP A 150 6.17 6.11 -10.87
CA ASP A 150 7.07 7.06 -10.20
C ASP A 150 7.21 6.77 -8.70
N ILE A 151 6.10 6.36 -8.08
CA ILE A 151 6.02 6.06 -6.65
C ILE A 151 5.33 4.73 -6.46
N VAL A 152 5.96 3.85 -5.68
CA VAL A 152 5.42 2.53 -5.32
C VAL A 152 5.25 2.45 -3.81
N LYS A 153 4.03 2.16 -3.34
CA LYS A 153 3.73 1.80 -1.95
C LYS A 153 3.29 0.35 -1.90
N LEU A 154 3.92 -0.43 -1.05
CA LEU A 154 3.59 -1.83 -0.80
C LEU A 154 3.27 -2.01 0.69
N ASP A 155 2.12 -2.58 0.96
CA ASP A 155 1.65 -2.96 2.28
C ASP A 155 0.74 -4.17 2.09
N CYS A 156 1.38 -5.30 1.76
CA CYS A 156 0.72 -6.49 1.23
C CYS A 156 1.09 -7.77 1.99
N GLU A 157 1.44 -7.59 3.27
CA GLU A 157 1.50 -8.66 4.27
C GLU A 157 2.38 -9.85 3.85
N GLY A 158 3.57 -9.53 3.29
CA GLY A 158 4.62 -10.51 2.98
C GLY A 158 4.85 -10.78 1.49
N ALA A 159 4.08 -10.16 0.58
CA ALA A 159 4.31 -10.28 -0.86
C ALA A 159 5.38 -9.30 -1.40
N GLU A 160 5.88 -8.38 -0.59
CA GLU A 160 6.77 -7.28 -0.98
C GLU A 160 8.02 -7.78 -1.71
N VAL A 161 8.64 -8.86 -1.21
CA VAL A 161 9.85 -9.45 -1.83
C VAL A 161 9.55 -9.99 -3.23
N TYR A 162 8.40 -10.66 -3.39
CA TYR A 162 7.99 -11.21 -4.68
C TYR A 162 7.73 -10.09 -5.67
N ILE A 163 7.03 -9.05 -5.25
CA ILE A 163 6.67 -7.89 -6.06
C ILE A 163 7.92 -7.13 -6.49
N LEU A 164 8.77 -6.72 -5.55
CA LEU A 164 9.98 -5.93 -5.83
C LEU A 164 10.98 -6.65 -6.72
N ALA A 165 11.02 -7.99 -6.67
CA ALA A 165 11.90 -8.78 -7.52
C ALA A 165 11.44 -8.84 -8.99
N ARG A 166 10.20 -8.41 -9.30
CA ARG A 166 9.56 -8.60 -10.61
C ARG A 166 8.94 -7.35 -11.22
N LEU A 167 8.60 -6.38 -10.38
CA LEU A 167 8.03 -5.10 -10.83
C LEU A 167 9.09 -4.32 -11.62
N ASP A 168 8.69 -3.73 -12.73
CA ASP A 168 9.54 -2.78 -13.45
C ASP A 168 9.67 -1.47 -12.64
N LEU A 169 10.86 -1.23 -12.10
CA LEU A 169 11.21 -0.04 -11.32
C LEU A 169 12.07 0.97 -12.11
N SER A 170 12.17 0.82 -13.44
CA SER A 170 13.08 1.64 -14.28
C SER A 170 12.75 3.14 -14.22
N GLU A 171 11.48 3.51 -14.05
CA GLU A 171 11.04 4.92 -13.92
C GLU A 171 10.71 5.29 -12.46
N THR A 172 10.90 4.36 -11.53
CA THR A 172 10.49 4.55 -10.13
C THR A 172 11.51 5.44 -9.40
N ARG A 173 11.01 6.47 -8.75
CA ARG A 173 11.80 7.41 -7.95
C ARG A 173 11.77 7.08 -6.46
N TYR A 174 10.63 6.59 -5.98
CA TYR A 174 10.45 6.26 -4.57
C TYR A 174 9.71 4.93 -4.41
N VAL A 175 10.24 4.10 -3.51
CA VAL A 175 9.59 2.87 -3.04
C VAL A 175 9.38 2.98 -1.54
N MET A 176 8.18 2.69 -1.09
CA MET A 176 7.82 2.62 0.33
C MET A 176 7.17 1.28 0.59
N PHE A 177 7.59 0.60 1.64
CA PHE A 177 6.92 -0.64 2.02
C PHE A 177 6.83 -0.83 3.53
N GLU A 178 5.71 -1.40 3.96
CA GLU A 178 5.57 -1.91 5.32
C GLU A 178 6.20 -3.31 5.39
N TYR A 179 6.93 -3.60 6.46
CA TYR A 179 7.52 -4.91 6.70
C TYR A 179 7.06 -5.48 8.04
N HIS A 180 6.80 -6.79 8.04
CA HIS A 180 6.30 -7.53 9.19
C HIS A 180 7.33 -8.55 9.72
N SER A 181 8.55 -8.51 9.20
CA SER A 181 9.70 -9.26 9.72
C SER A 181 11.02 -8.68 9.23
N GLU A 182 12.07 -8.79 10.05
CA GLU A 182 13.43 -8.42 9.64
C GLU A 182 13.92 -9.21 8.41
N ARG A 183 13.50 -10.47 8.28
CA ARG A 183 13.85 -11.29 7.11
C ARG A 183 13.28 -10.70 5.82
N ASN A 184 12.01 -10.27 5.84
CA ASN A 184 11.36 -9.63 4.70
C ASN A 184 12.07 -8.30 4.38
N ARG A 185 12.26 -7.44 5.39
CA ARG A 185 12.94 -6.16 5.25
C ARG A 185 14.32 -6.29 4.61
N ILE A 186 15.17 -7.22 5.10
CA ILE A 186 16.52 -7.45 4.56
C ILE A 186 16.47 -7.91 3.11
N ALA A 187 15.50 -8.77 2.75
CA ALA A 187 15.36 -9.23 1.37
C ALA A 187 14.92 -8.09 0.43
N CYS A 188 13.98 -7.25 0.84
CA CYS A 188 13.56 -6.06 0.08
C CYS A 188 14.72 -5.06 -0.07
N ASP A 189 15.48 -4.79 1.02
CA ASP A 189 16.67 -3.93 1.00
C ASP A 189 17.71 -4.39 -0.03
N ALA A 190 18.00 -5.69 -0.05
CA ALA A 190 18.96 -6.26 -1.00
C ALA A 190 18.51 -6.08 -2.47
N ILE A 191 17.21 -6.31 -2.76
CA ILE A 191 16.65 -6.12 -4.10
C ILE A 191 16.73 -4.65 -4.51
N LEU A 192 16.26 -3.73 -3.66
CA LEU A 192 16.24 -2.30 -3.97
C LEU A 192 17.64 -1.73 -4.13
N THR A 193 18.58 -2.11 -3.26
CA THR A 193 19.99 -1.69 -3.36
C THR A 193 20.61 -2.17 -4.68
N GLN A 194 20.35 -3.41 -5.10
CA GLN A 194 20.82 -3.94 -6.38
C GLN A 194 20.24 -3.19 -7.58
N GLN A 195 19.05 -2.64 -7.45
CA GLN A 195 18.37 -1.85 -8.49
C GLN A 195 18.70 -0.33 -8.42
N GLY A 196 19.65 0.08 -7.58
CA GLY A 196 20.13 1.46 -7.53
C GLY A 196 19.31 2.37 -6.59
N PHE A 197 18.56 1.80 -5.66
CA PHE A 197 17.86 2.59 -4.63
C PHE A 197 18.70 2.67 -3.35
N ALA A 198 18.61 3.83 -2.68
CA ALA A 198 19.18 4.04 -1.35
C ALA A 198 18.09 4.20 -0.32
N LEU A 199 18.32 3.67 0.88
CA LEU A 199 17.44 3.87 2.03
C LEU A 199 17.37 5.38 2.36
N LEU A 200 16.17 5.93 2.30
CA LEU A 200 15.89 7.32 2.63
C LEU A 200 15.52 7.48 4.11
N GLU A 201 14.62 6.64 4.58
CA GLU A 201 14.08 6.67 5.95
C GLU A 201 13.58 5.29 6.36
N MET A 202 13.67 4.99 7.64
CA MET A 202 13.06 3.81 8.23
C MET A 202 12.39 4.16 9.54
N ASN A 203 11.08 3.95 9.62
CA ASN A 203 10.26 4.14 10.80
C ASN A 203 9.95 2.79 11.43
N VAL A 204 10.57 2.49 12.55
CA VAL A 204 10.38 1.23 13.29
C VAL A 204 9.22 1.40 14.27
N THR A 205 8.15 0.62 14.08
CA THR A 205 6.98 0.63 14.97
C THR A 205 7.18 -0.32 16.15
N SER A 206 7.74 -1.49 15.90
CA SER A 206 8.12 -2.48 16.92
C SER A 206 9.21 -3.41 16.38
N VAL A 207 9.66 -4.37 17.19
CA VAL A 207 10.67 -5.35 16.74
C VAL A 207 10.14 -6.13 15.53
N GLY A 208 10.80 -5.98 14.39
CA GLY A 208 10.43 -6.65 13.13
C GLY A 208 9.29 -6.00 12.33
N TYR A 209 8.77 -4.85 12.77
CA TYR A 209 7.68 -4.14 12.10
C TYR A 209 8.02 -2.67 11.85
N GLY A 210 7.66 -2.16 10.71
CA GLY A 210 7.86 -0.75 10.39
C GLY A 210 7.68 -0.44 8.91
N VAL A 211 7.93 0.82 8.54
CA VAL A 211 7.91 1.30 7.17
C VAL A 211 9.31 1.71 6.75
N ALA A 212 9.76 1.21 5.61
CA ALA A 212 11.02 1.60 4.98
C ALA A 212 10.75 2.37 3.68
N LYS A 213 11.51 3.43 3.44
CA LYS A 213 11.38 4.31 2.29
C LYS A 213 12.72 4.39 1.57
N TYR A 214 12.68 4.24 0.26
CA TYR A 214 13.85 4.23 -0.61
C TYR A 214 13.69 5.26 -1.72
N GLN A 215 14.83 5.79 -2.17
CA GLN A 215 14.90 6.73 -3.28
C GLN A 215 15.92 6.22 -4.32
N ALA A 216 15.57 6.31 -5.61
CA ALA A 216 16.49 6.05 -6.71
C ALA A 216 17.68 7.02 -6.66
N GLN A 217 18.89 6.51 -6.98
CA GLN A 217 20.14 7.27 -7.00
C GLN A 217 20.46 7.82 -8.39
#